data_cec93101b37e3b422314043be75d4966
#
_entry.id   cec93101b37e3b422314043be75d4966
#
_cell.length_a   1.000
_cell.length_b   1.000
_cell.length_c   1.000
_cell.angle_alpha   90.00
_cell.angle_beta   90.00
_cell.angle_gamma   90.00
#
_symmetry.space_group_name_H-M   'P 1'
#
loop_
_entity.id
_entity.type
_entity.pdbx_description
1 polymer ?
#
loop_
_entity_poly.entity_id
_entity_poly.type
_entity_poly.pdbx_seq_one_letter_code
_entity_poly.pdbx_strand_id
1 'polypeptide(L)'
;MTDIKTKTPTIRLFHVRKRYGAKAALLDVTLDIFKNEFLFIHGPSGAGKTTLLKLLYLGEHVSEGQILIDGMNLARISAKRVHMLRRKFGIIFQDFKLIPTKTVFENVALVLEAAGKPNRAIQKKVRSVLRAVGMEEKANSFPPTLSGGEQQRVAIARAVAGDPKIILADEPTGSLDPDSAASIMELLKGFHTRGATVLLATHNKELASNMASRTIYLNQGTLEITHPS
;
A
#
# COMPACT_ATOMS: atom_id res chain seq x y z
N MET A 1 35.52 -7.52 -13.99
CA MET A 1 34.54 -8.38 -13.30
C MET A 1 33.71 -7.49 -12.41
N THR A 2 32.56 -7.08 -12.88
CA THR A 2 31.63 -6.18 -12.15
C THR A 2 30.88 -7.02 -11.12
N ASP A 3 31.09 -6.73 -9.84
CA ASP A 3 30.35 -7.32 -8.71
C ASP A 3 28.85 -7.14 -8.92
N ILE A 4 28.17 -8.18 -9.36
CA ILE A 4 26.71 -8.28 -9.31
C ILE A 4 26.38 -8.50 -7.85
N LYS A 5 26.30 -7.41 -7.06
CA LYS A 5 25.66 -7.45 -5.75
C LYS A 5 24.21 -7.90 -5.98
N THR A 6 23.95 -9.17 -5.72
CA THR A 6 22.58 -9.74 -5.76
C THR A 6 21.73 -8.97 -4.76
N LYS A 7 20.90 -8.07 -5.30
CA LYS A 7 20.04 -7.19 -4.50
C LYS A 7 19.03 -8.08 -3.76
N THR A 8 19.14 -8.17 -2.43
CA THR A 8 18.19 -8.97 -1.63
C THR A 8 16.80 -8.34 -1.68
N PRO A 9 15.77 -9.09 -2.07
CA PRO A 9 14.41 -8.56 -2.11
C PRO A 9 13.88 -8.23 -0.72
N THR A 10 13.14 -7.11 -0.60
CA THR A 10 12.48 -6.73 0.66
C THR A 10 11.19 -7.52 0.88
N ILE A 11 10.52 -7.92 -0.21
CA ILE A 11 9.36 -8.82 -0.18
C ILE A 11 9.64 -9.97 -1.14
N ARG A 12 9.42 -11.19 -0.68
CA ARG A 12 9.49 -12.40 -1.51
C ARG A 12 8.25 -13.25 -1.29
N LEU A 13 7.54 -13.55 -2.37
CA LEU A 13 6.49 -14.54 -2.42
C LEU A 13 7.04 -15.78 -3.11
N PHE A 14 6.79 -16.95 -2.53
CA PHE A 14 7.29 -18.21 -3.06
C PHE A 14 6.15 -19.22 -3.12
N HIS A 15 5.71 -19.56 -4.34
CA HIS A 15 4.61 -20.47 -4.63
C HIS A 15 3.33 -20.20 -3.82
N VAL A 16 2.96 -18.90 -3.71
CA VAL A 16 1.84 -18.45 -2.87
C VAL A 16 0.52 -18.79 -3.51
N ARG A 17 -0.33 -19.54 -2.76
CA ARG A 17 -1.71 -19.82 -3.10
C ARG A 17 -2.66 -19.29 -2.04
N LYS A 18 -3.82 -18.81 -2.47
CA LYS A 18 -4.90 -18.39 -1.58
C LYS A 18 -6.24 -18.89 -2.08
N ARG A 19 -6.98 -19.57 -1.20
CA ARG A 19 -8.35 -20.04 -1.46
C ARG A 19 -9.30 -19.45 -0.42
N TYR A 20 -10.52 -19.17 -0.87
CA TYR A 20 -11.67 -18.86 -0.04
C TYR A 20 -12.73 -19.93 -0.29
N GLY A 21 -12.82 -20.92 0.59
CA GLY A 21 -13.62 -22.11 0.33
C GLY A 21 -13.18 -22.81 -0.96
N ALA A 22 -14.11 -23.05 -1.88
CA ALA A 22 -13.83 -23.67 -3.18
C ALA A 22 -13.16 -22.72 -4.21
N LYS A 23 -13.26 -21.39 -4.00
CA LYS A 23 -12.74 -20.39 -4.95
C LYS A 23 -11.26 -20.12 -4.70
N ALA A 24 -10.42 -20.34 -5.70
CA ALA A 24 -9.03 -19.91 -5.67
C ALA A 24 -8.95 -18.42 -6.05
N ALA A 25 -8.29 -17.63 -5.21
CA ALA A 25 -8.02 -16.20 -5.46
C ALA A 25 -6.60 -15.98 -5.99
N LEU A 26 -5.64 -16.82 -5.58
CA LEU A 26 -4.28 -16.89 -6.11
C LEU A 26 -3.93 -18.36 -6.31
N LEU A 27 -3.32 -18.68 -7.47
CA LEU A 27 -3.06 -20.07 -7.87
C LEU A 27 -1.61 -20.51 -7.61
N ASP A 28 -0.65 -19.70 -8.03
CA ASP A 28 0.79 -19.96 -7.82
C ASP A 28 1.58 -18.68 -8.08
N VAL A 29 1.69 -17.82 -7.07
CA VAL A 29 2.36 -16.53 -7.21
C VAL A 29 3.77 -16.61 -6.65
N THR A 30 4.76 -16.46 -7.53
CA THR A 30 6.18 -16.30 -7.16
C THR A 30 6.64 -14.93 -7.64
N LEU A 31 7.12 -14.09 -6.71
CA LEU A 31 7.45 -12.69 -6.99
C LEU A 31 8.46 -12.15 -5.99
N ASP A 32 9.52 -11.53 -6.49
CA ASP A 32 10.47 -10.76 -5.71
C ASP A 32 10.25 -9.26 -5.94
N ILE A 33 10.18 -8.49 -4.84
CA ILE A 33 10.03 -7.03 -4.85
C ILE A 33 11.19 -6.42 -4.07
N PHE A 34 11.86 -5.46 -4.68
CA PHE A 34 13.08 -4.87 -4.13
C PHE A 34 12.80 -3.57 -3.38
N LYS A 35 13.73 -3.20 -2.51
CA LYS A 35 13.65 -1.93 -1.79
C LYS A 35 13.65 -0.75 -2.76
N ASN A 36 12.82 0.23 -2.48
CA ASN A 36 12.66 1.42 -3.30
C ASN A 36 12.22 1.10 -4.75
N GLU A 37 11.38 0.09 -4.91
CA GLU A 37 10.72 -0.25 -6.16
C GLU A 37 9.32 0.37 -6.21
N PHE A 38 8.92 0.88 -7.36
CA PHE A 38 7.53 1.21 -7.66
C PHE A 38 6.98 0.09 -8.55
N LEU A 39 6.05 -0.70 -8.02
CA LEU A 39 5.48 -1.86 -8.69
C LEU A 39 3.99 -1.64 -8.94
N PHE A 40 3.59 -1.71 -10.20
CA PHE A 40 2.18 -1.79 -10.58
C PHE A 40 1.71 -3.25 -10.61
N ILE A 41 0.57 -3.50 -10.00
CA ILE A 41 -0.14 -4.77 -10.04
C ILE A 41 -1.42 -4.52 -10.84
N HIS A 42 -1.36 -4.82 -12.13
CA HIS A 42 -2.47 -4.59 -13.06
C HIS A 42 -3.27 -5.88 -13.28
N GLY A 43 -4.56 -5.75 -13.57
CA GLY A 43 -5.43 -6.88 -13.91
C GLY A 43 -6.91 -6.56 -13.73
N PRO A 44 -7.81 -7.39 -14.28
CA PRO A 44 -9.25 -7.17 -14.19
C PRO A 44 -9.78 -7.21 -12.75
N SER A 45 -11.00 -6.74 -12.55
CA SER A 45 -11.68 -6.89 -11.26
C SER A 45 -11.79 -8.38 -10.91
N GLY A 46 -11.56 -8.73 -9.65
CA GLY A 46 -11.57 -10.12 -9.19
C GLY A 46 -10.32 -10.94 -9.51
N ALA A 47 -9.29 -10.38 -10.15
CA ALA A 47 -8.04 -11.07 -10.50
C ALA A 47 -7.20 -11.54 -9.29
N GLY A 48 -7.47 -11.03 -8.08
CA GLY A 48 -6.73 -11.37 -6.87
C GLY A 48 -5.83 -10.24 -6.34
N LYS A 49 -5.83 -9.04 -6.95
CA LYS A 49 -4.97 -7.90 -6.56
C LYS A 49 -5.10 -7.52 -5.08
N THR A 50 -6.32 -7.25 -4.62
CA THR A 50 -6.63 -6.94 -3.22
C THR A 50 -6.22 -8.10 -2.29
N THR A 51 -6.42 -9.35 -2.72
CA THR A 51 -6.01 -10.53 -1.95
C THR A 51 -4.49 -10.56 -1.81
N LEU A 52 -3.74 -10.33 -2.88
CA LEU A 52 -2.29 -10.27 -2.87
C LEU A 52 -1.78 -9.22 -1.87
N LEU A 53 -2.35 -8.01 -1.91
CA LEU A 53 -1.99 -6.96 -0.94
C LEU A 53 -2.33 -7.36 0.50
N LYS A 54 -3.51 -7.96 0.75
CA LYS A 54 -3.93 -8.41 2.10
C LYS A 54 -2.99 -9.44 2.72
N LEU A 55 -2.44 -10.34 1.92
CA LEU A 55 -1.47 -11.33 2.39
C LEU A 55 -0.19 -10.68 2.93
N LEU A 56 0.28 -9.57 2.33
CA LEU A 56 1.54 -8.92 2.71
C LEU A 56 1.50 -8.32 4.12
N TYR A 57 0.36 -7.78 4.55
CA TYR A 57 0.23 -7.21 5.91
C TYR A 57 -0.51 -8.12 6.89
N LEU A 58 -0.68 -9.41 6.54
CA LEU A 58 -1.45 -10.38 7.35
C LEU A 58 -2.89 -9.92 7.62
N GLY A 59 -3.53 -9.26 6.66
CA GLY A 59 -4.98 -9.10 6.62
C GLY A 59 -5.68 -10.41 6.24
N GLU A 60 -4.94 -11.30 5.59
CA GLU A 60 -5.29 -12.67 5.24
C GLU A 60 -4.07 -13.57 5.38
N HIS A 61 -4.27 -14.88 5.55
CA HIS A 61 -3.21 -15.87 5.56
C HIS A 61 -3.13 -16.61 4.22
N VAL A 62 -1.93 -17.02 3.82
CA VAL A 62 -1.74 -17.91 2.68
C VAL A 62 -2.40 -19.27 2.94
N SER A 63 -2.90 -19.92 1.88
CA SER A 63 -3.33 -21.33 1.96
C SER A 63 -2.15 -22.27 1.80
N GLU A 64 -1.21 -21.93 0.88
CA GLU A 64 0.03 -22.65 0.61
C GLU A 64 1.12 -21.65 0.20
N GLY A 65 2.38 -22.10 0.26
CA GLY A 65 3.53 -21.25 -0.07
C GLY A 65 4.03 -20.40 1.09
N GLN A 66 4.90 -19.45 0.80
CA GLN A 66 5.55 -18.63 1.82
C GLN A 66 5.66 -17.17 1.38
N ILE A 67 5.57 -16.27 2.35
CA ILE A 67 5.86 -14.84 2.15
C ILE A 67 6.93 -14.43 3.16
N LEU A 68 7.99 -13.81 2.65
CA LEU A 68 9.06 -13.22 3.46
C LEU A 68 9.04 -11.70 3.30
N ILE A 69 9.15 -10.99 4.42
CA ILE A 69 9.30 -9.52 4.47
C ILE A 69 10.58 -9.20 5.24
N ASP A 70 11.55 -8.58 4.58
CA ASP A 70 12.91 -8.36 5.14
C ASP A 70 13.49 -9.66 5.75
N GLY A 71 13.34 -10.79 5.05
CA GLY A 71 13.79 -12.12 5.49
C GLY A 71 12.90 -12.80 6.54
N MET A 72 11.89 -12.12 7.09
CA MET A 72 10.97 -12.67 8.09
C MET A 72 9.84 -13.45 7.41
N ASN A 73 9.69 -14.73 7.70
CA ASN A 73 8.59 -15.56 7.19
C ASN A 73 7.29 -15.24 7.92
N LEU A 74 6.26 -14.80 7.19
CA LEU A 74 4.97 -14.37 7.75
C LEU A 74 4.21 -15.51 8.43
N ALA A 75 4.37 -16.76 7.98
CA ALA A 75 3.73 -17.91 8.60
C ALA A 75 4.26 -18.23 10.02
N ARG A 76 5.44 -17.71 10.37
CA ARG A 76 6.10 -17.90 11.67
C ARG A 76 5.95 -16.72 12.62
N ILE A 77 5.23 -15.67 12.23
CA ILE A 77 5.02 -14.50 13.08
C ILE A 77 3.98 -14.84 14.15
N SER A 78 4.35 -14.67 15.41
CA SER A 78 3.39 -14.78 16.50
C SER A 78 2.37 -13.64 16.46
N ALA A 79 1.12 -13.89 16.90
CA ALA A 79 0.05 -12.90 16.95
C ALA A 79 0.49 -11.60 17.67
N LYS A 80 1.32 -11.74 18.72
CA LYS A 80 1.88 -10.60 19.48
C LYS A 80 2.82 -9.70 18.65
N ARG A 81 3.37 -10.18 17.53
CA ARG A 81 4.30 -9.42 16.67
C ARG A 81 3.66 -8.91 15.38
N VAL A 82 2.43 -9.29 15.07
CA VAL A 82 1.72 -8.83 13.85
C VAL A 82 1.64 -7.31 13.78
N HIS A 83 1.41 -6.62 14.90
CA HIS A 83 1.37 -5.16 14.93
C HIS A 83 2.71 -4.51 14.55
N MET A 84 3.85 -5.14 14.88
CA MET A 84 5.19 -4.66 14.49
C MET A 84 5.41 -4.81 12.98
N LEU A 85 4.92 -5.92 12.39
CA LEU A 85 4.93 -6.09 10.94
C LEU A 85 4.07 -5.00 10.28
N ARG A 86 2.84 -4.79 10.73
CA ARG A 86 1.89 -3.82 10.14
C ARG A 86 2.41 -2.39 10.19
N ARG A 87 3.25 -2.02 11.16
CA ARG A 87 3.91 -0.70 11.22
C ARG A 87 4.90 -0.46 10.09
N LYS A 88 5.37 -1.50 9.39
CA LYS A 88 6.22 -1.34 8.20
C LYS A 88 5.43 -0.88 6.98
N PHE A 89 4.11 -1.01 7.00
CA PHE A 89 3.21 -0.74 5.90
C PHE A 89 2.38 0.52 6.11
N GLY A 90 2.28 1.33 5.05
CA GLY A 90 1.21 2.31 4.89
C GLY A 90 0.18 1.74 3.94
N ILE A 91 -1.06 1.56 4.40
CA ILE A 91 -2.10 0.91 3.61
C ILE A 91 -3.11 1.97 3.16
N ILE A 92 -3.32 2.07 1.86
CA ILE A 92 -4.28 2.96 1.21
C ILE A 92 -5.36 2.06 0.61
N PHE A 93 -6.58 2.19 1.11
CA PHE A 93 -7.74 1.39 0.70
C PHE A 93 -8.53 2.10 -0.39
N GLN A 94 -9.21 1.34 -1.23
CA GLN A 94 -10.09 1.84 -2.29
C GLN A 94 -11.24 2.71 -1.73
N ASP A 95 -11.79 2.35 -0.59
CA ASP A 95 -12.92 3.00 0.09
C ASP A 95 -12.48 3.89 1.26
N PHE A 96 -11.26 4.43 1.21
CA PHE A 96 -10.63 5.34 2.17
C PHE A 96 -10.52 4.80 3.61
N LYS A 97 -11.54 4.11 4.11
CA LYS A 97 -11.62 3.58 5.49
C LYS A 97 -11.36 4.66 6.56
N LEU A 98 -11.80 5.88 6.29
CA LEU A 98 -11.76 6.95 7.30
C LEU A 98 -12.86 6.73 8.35
N ILE A 99 -12.57 7.11 9.59
CA ILE A 99 -13.55 7.06 10.68
C ILE A 99 -14.38 8.35 10.60
N PRO A 100 -15.69 8.26 10.26
CA PRO A 100 -16.50 9.44 9.96
C PRO A 100 -16.75 10.33 11.17
N THR A 101 -16.68 9.79 12.38
CA THR A 101 -16.87 10.49 13.66
C THR A 101 -15.58 11.13 14.22
N LYS A 102 -14.46 10.98 13.51
CA LYS A 102 -13.17 11.59 13.85
C LYS A 102 -12.80 12.65 12.83
N THR A 103 -12.20 13.72 13.28
CA THR A 103 -11.66 14.76 12.41
C THR A 103 -10.57 14.21 11.48
N VAL A 104 -10.20 14.98 10.47
CA VAL A 104 -9.04 14.70 9.59
C VAL A 104 -7.77 14.50 10.44
N PHE A 105 -7.52 15.42 11.38
CA PHE A 105 -6.38 15.32 12.29
C PHE A 105 -6.37 14.01 13.07
N GLU A 106 -7.49 13.67 13.71
CA GLU A 106 -7.63 12.46 14.52
C GLU A 106 -7.49 11.18 13.67
N ASN A 107 -8.04 11.16 12.45
CA ASN A 107 -7.87 10.02 11.54
C ASN A 107 -6.39 9.75 11.24
N VAL A 108 -5.59 10.79 11.02
CA VAL A 108 -4.15 10.66 10.76
C VAL A 108 -3.38 10.33 12.05
N ALA A 109 -3.78 10.89 13.21
CA ALA A 109 -3.15 10.65 14.49
C ALA A 109 -3.20 9.20 14.96
N LEU A 110 -4.26 8.45 14.62
CA LEU A 110 -4.49 7.07 15.06
C LEU A 110 -3.27 6.14 14.91
N VAL A 111 -2.56 6.26 13.80
CA VAL A 111 -1.38 5.41 13.52
C VAL A 111 -0.24 5.71 14.48
N LEU A 112 -0.07 6.97 14.86
CA LEU A 112 0.97 7.42 15.79
C LEU A 112 0.59 7.11 17.24
N GLU A 113 -0.69 7.25 17.60
CA GLU A 113 -1.24 6.85 18.90
C GLU A 113 -1.05 5.35 19.12
N ALA A 114 -1.44 4.53 18.13
CA ALA A 114 -1.23 3.08 18.17
C ALA A 114 0.26 2.69 18.22
N ALA A 115 1.15 3.56 17.75
CA ALA A 115 2.59 3.41 17.90
C ALA A 115 3.14 3.85 19.25
N GLY A 116 2.29 4.39 20.15
CA GLY A 116 2.69 4.89 21.46
C GLY A 116 3.52 6.19 21.42
N LYS A 117 3.34 7.01 20.38
CA LYS A 117 4.08 8.26 20.28
C LYS A 117 3.55 9.31 21.28
N PRO A 118 4.42 10.15 21.86
CA PRO A 118 3.98 11.21 22.76
C PRO A 118 3.19 12.30 21.99
N ASN A 119 2.24 12.93 22.67
CA ASN A 119 1.27 13.86 22.06
C ASN A 119 1.95 15.00 21.28
N ARG A 120 3.03 15.59 21.81
CA ARG A 120 3.81 16.62 21.12
C ARG A 120 4.37 16.15 19.76
N ALA A 121 4.84 14.92 19.69
CA ALA A 121 5.35 14.32 18.44
C ALA A 121 4.21 14.06 17.45
N ILE A 122 3.05 13.58 17.95
CA ILE A 122 1.83 13.38 17.14
C ILE A 122 1.41 14.69 16.50
N GLN A 123 1.23 15.76 17.29
CA GLN A 123 0.84 17.09 16.82
C GLN A 123 1.77 17.60 15.68
N LYS A 124 3.08 17.52 15.90
CA LYS A 124 4.07 17.96 14.91
C LYS A 124 3.99 17.13 13.62
N LYS A 125 3.94 15.79 13.78
CA LYS A 125 3.96 14.86 12.64
C LYS A 125 2.69 14.95 11.80
N VAL A 126 1.51 14.95 12.44
CA VAL A 126 0.23 15.05 11.75
C VAL A 126 0.13 16.34 10.94
N ARG A 127 0.47 17.50 11.51
CA ARG A 127 0.48 18.77 10.77
C ARG A 127 1.43 18.72 9.57
N SER A 128 2.64 18.19 9.76
CA SER A 128 3.61 18.06 8.67
C SER A 128 3.10 17.17 7.53
N VAL A 129 2.44 16.05 7.84
CA VAL A 129 1.90 15.15 6.84
C VAL A 129 0.67 15.74 6.16
N LEU A 130 -0.24 16.36 6.90
CA LEU A 130 -1.41 17.05 6.34
C LEU A 130 -1.00 18.17 5.39
N ARG A 131 0.04 18.94 5.72
CA ARG A 131 0.61 19.94 4.83
C ARG A 131 1.16 19.29 3.54
N ALA A 132 1.87 18.18 3.65
CA ALA A 132 2.44 17.48 2.51
C ALA A 132 1.39 16.94 1.52
N VAL A 133 0.16 16.66 1.99
CA VAL A 133 -0.97 16.24 1.15
C VAL A 133 -1.97 17.37 0.85
N GLY A 134 -1.69 18.62 1.26
CA GLY A 134 -2.55 19.78 1.02
C GLY A 134 -3.86 19.79 1.82
N MET A 135 -3.85 19.20 3.03
CA MET A 135 -5.05 19.07 3.88
C MET A 135 -4.91 19.76 5.25
N GLU A 136 -3.90 20.62 5.43
CA GLU A 136 -3.62 21.26 6.72
C GLU A 136 -4.78 22.15 7.21
N GLU A 137 -5.38 22.93 6.31
CA GLU A 137 -6.49 23.84 6.64
C GLU A 137 -7.79 23.09 7.01
N LYS A 138 -7.92 21.84 6.54
CA LYS A 138 -9.07 20.97 6.82
C LYS A 138 -8.83 20.01 7.99
N ALA A 139 -7.79 20.24 8.82
CA ALA A 139 -7.44 19.36 9.92
C ALA A 139 -8.59 19.08 10.90
N ASN A 140 -9.46 20.06 11.13
CA ASN A 140 -10.62 19.98 12.03
C ASN A 140 -11.93 19.55 11.32
N SER A 141 -11.92 19.37 10.01
CA SER A 141 -13.07 18.89 9.24
C SER A 141 -13.31 17.39 9.48
N PHE A 142 -14.54 16.94 9.23
CA PHE A 142 -14.92 15.53 9.30
C PHE A 142 -14.97 14.90 7.91
N PRO A 143 -14.62 13.61 7.75
CA PRO A 143 -14.62 12.94 6.45
C PRO A 143 -15.88 13.12 5.60
N PRO A 144 -17.12 13.08 6.14
CA PRO A 144 -18.32 13.26 5.34
C PRO A 144 -18.46 14.63 4.66
N THR A 145 -17.72 15.65 5.11
CA THR A 145 -17.72 16.99 4.53
C THR A 145 -16.70 17.20 3.42
N LEU A 146 -15.89 16.16 3.15
CA LEU A 146 -14.79 16.20 2.18
C LEU A 146 -15.19 15.60 0.83
N SER A 147 -14.63 16.14 -0.26
CA SER A 147 -14.71 15.49 -1.57
C SER A 147 -13.99 14.13 -1.55
N GLY A 148 -14.25 13.26 -2.55
CA GLY A 148 -13.58 11.97 -2.68
C GLY A 148 -12.03 12.10 -2.77
N GLY A 149 -11.54 13.06 -3.56
CA GLY A 149 -10.12 13.33 -3.66
C GLY A 149 -9.50 13.82 -2.35
N GLU A 150 -10.22 14.62 -1.57
CA GLU A 150 -9.79 15.06 -0.24
C GLU A 150 -9.77 13.92 0.77
N GLN A 151 -10.79 13.06 0.77
CA GLN A 151 -10.82 11.86 1.60
C GLN A 151 -9.64 10.95 1.27
N GLN A 152 -9.31 10.78 0.00
CA GLN A 152 -8.15 9.99 -0.42
C GLN A 152 -6.82 10.61 0.04
N ARG A 153 -6.67 11.94 -0.06
CA ARG A 153 -5.48 12.61 0.49
C ARG A 153 -5.34 12.40 1.99
N VAL A 154 -6.44 12.42 2.75
CA VAL A 154 -6.43 12.10 4.19
C VAL A 154 -6.08 10.64 4.44
N ALA A 155 -6.60 9.70 3.64
CA ALA A 155 -6.26 8.28 3.75
C ALA A 155 -4.75 8.04 3.47
N ILE A 156 -4.17 8.74 2.48
CA ILE A 156 -2.74 8.73 2.21
C ILE A 156 -1.96 9.32 3.40
N ALA A 157 -2.39 10.48 3.91
CA ALA A 157 -1.75 11.10 5.08
C ALA A 157 -1.69 10.13 6.26
N ARG A 158 -2.80 9.46 6.57
CA ARG A 158 -2.87 8.43 7.61
C ARG A 158 -1.90 7.28 7.32
N ALA A 159 -1.87 6.78 6.09
CA ALA A 159 -1.01 5.67 5.69
C ALA A 159 0.49 5.98 5.88
N VAL A 160 0.91 7.23 5.60
CA VAL A 160 2.33 7.62 5.64
C VAL A 160 2.76 8.27 6.96
N ALA A 161 1.83 8.56 7.89
CA ALA A 161 2.14 9.24 9.14
C ALA A 161 3.17 8.49 10.01
N GLY A 162 3.20 7.16 9.92
CA GLY A 162 4.13 6.29 10.64
C GLY A 162 5.50 6.12 9.97
N ASP A 163 5.81 6.83 8.89
CA ASP A 163 7.01 6.66 8.06
C ASP A 163 7.21 5.20 7.60
N PRO A 164 6.22 4.60 6.93
CA PRO A 164 6.30 3.21 6.51
C PRO A 164 7.39 3.04 5.46
N LYS A 165 8.03 1.85 5.45
CA LYS A 165 8.99 1.48 4.41
C LYS A 165 8.31 1.02 3.12
N ILE A 166 7.08 0.52 3.23
CA ILE A 166 6.32 -0.05 2.13
C ILE A 166 4.92 0.58 2.13
N ILE A 167 4.49 1.08 0.97
CA ILE A 167 3.13 1.59 0.75
C ILE A 167 2.39 0.59 -0.12
N LEU A 168 1.23 0.13 0.36
CA LEU A 168 0.30 -0.72 -0.37
C LEU A 168 -0.92 0.12 -0.73
N ALA A 169 -1.16 0.34 -2.02
CA ALA A 169 -2.29 1.11 -2.52
C ALA A 169 -3.22 0.21 -3.34
N ASP A 170 -4.44 0.02 -2.87
CA ASP A 170 -5.47 -0.77 -3.54
C ASP A 170 -6.46 0.17 -4.23
N GLU A 171 -6.41 0.26 -5.56
CA GLU A 171 -7.22 1.14 -6.42
C GLU A 171 -7.28 2.60 -5.91
N PRO A 172 -6.14 3.26 -5.65
CA PRO A 172 -6.12 4.54 -4.95
C PRO A 172 -6.76 5.70 -5.73
N THR A 173 -7.06 5.51 -7.01
CA THR A 173 -7.63 6.52 -7.91
C THR A 173 -8.94 6.07 -8.57
N GLY A 174 -9.44 4.87 -8.26
CA GLY A 174 -10.52 4.23 -9.01
C GLY A 174 -11.89 4.92 -8.95
N SER A 175 -12.13 5.78 -7.94
CA SER A 175 -13.37 6.53 -7.76
C SER A 175 -13.19 8.05 -7.87
N LEU A 176 -12.06 8.51 -8.40
CA LEU A 176 -11.71 9.93 -8.45
C LEU A 176 -11.82 10.48 -9.87
N ASP A 177 -12.06 11.78 -9.95
CA ASP A 177 -11.91 12.54 -11.20
C ASP A 177 -10.46 12.55 -11.68
N PRO A 178 -10.18 12.83 -12.98
CA PRO A 178 -8.84 12.76 -13.55
C PRO A 178 -7.81 13.66 -12.84
N ASP A 179 -8.18 14.87 -12.43
CA ASP A 179 -7.27 15.83 -11.78
C ASP A 179 -6.90 15.37 -10.38
N SER A 180 -7.89 14.89 -9.62
CA SER A 180 -7.67 14.28 -8.31
C SER A 180 -6.81 13.02 -8.44
N ALA A 181 -7.06 12.17 -9.44
CA ALA A 181 -6.27 10.97 -9.69
C ALA A 181 -4.80 11.31 -9.99
N ALA A 182 -4.55 12.30 -10.86
CA ALA A 182 -3.20 12.78 -11.16
C ALA A 182 -2.49 13.29 -9.90
N SER A 183 -3.16 14.10 -9.09
CA SER A 183 -2.64 14.61 -7.81
C SER A 183 -2.26 13.47 -6.84
N ILE A 184 -3.08 12.43 -6.72
CA ILE A 184 -2.79 11.26 -5.89
C ILE A 184 -1.56 10.51 -6.39
N MET A 185 -1.43 10.33 -7.71
CA MET A 185 -0.26 9.68 -8.31
C MET A 185 1.03 10.45 -8.04
N GLU A 186 1.01 11.78 -8.14
CA GLU A 186 2.17 12.62 -7.81
C GLU A 186 2.56 12.52 -6.33
N LEU A 187 1.59 12.44 -5.41
CA LEU A 187 1.87 12.18 -3.99
C LEU A 187 2.58 10.83 -3.79
N LEU A 188 2.09 9.75 -4.43
CA LEU A 188 2.71 8.42 -4.34
C LEU A 188 4.11 8.38 -4.93
N LYS A 189 4.33 9.03 -6.09
CA LYS A 189 5.67 9.23 -6.67
C LYS A 189 6.59 9.97 -5.70
N GLY A 190 6.11 11.05 -5.08
CA GLY A 190 6.86 11.81 -4.10
C GLY A 190 7.29 10.99 -2.88
N PHE A 191 6.47 10.04 -2.41
CA PHE A 191 6.86 9.10 -1.34
C PHE A 191 7.87 8.07 -1.82
N HIS A 192 7.72 7.55 -3.03
CA HIS A 192 8.70 6.65 -3.66
C HIS A 192 10.07 7.32 -3.80
N THR A 193 10.12 8.54 -4.32
CA THR A 193 11.37 9.31 -4.46
C THR A 193 12.08 9.53 -3.11
N ARG A 194 11.33 9.59 -2.01
CA ARG A 194 11.87 9.64 -0.64
C ARG A 194 12.28 8.28 -0.08
N GLY A 195 12.25 7.22 -0.89
CA GLY A 195 12.78 5.90 -0.55
C GLY A 195 11.74 4.87 -0.10
N ALA A 196 10.44 5.15 -0.21
CA ALA A 196 9.42 4.14 0.04
C ALA A 196 9.33 3.14 -1.11
N THR A 197 9.12 1.88 -0.81
CA THR A 197 8.68 0.87 -1.78
C THR A 197 7.19 1.00 -1.96
N VAL A 198 6.70 1.12 -3.19
CA VAL A 198 5.26 1.33 -3.48
C VAL A 198 4.72 0.18 -4.31
N LEU A 199 3.68 -0.48 -3.83
CA LEU A 199 2.90 -1.47 -4.56
C LEU A 199 1.52 -0.87 -4.82
N LEU A 200 1.17 -0.67 -6.09
CA LEU A 200 -0.09 -0.08 -6.49
C LEU A 200 -0.88 -1.09 -7.32
N ALA A 201 -2.00 -1.55 -6.77
CA ALA A 201 -2.97 -2.37 -7.47
C ALA A 201 -3.98 -1.47 -8.20
N THR A 202 -4.17 -1.72 -9.50
CA THR A 202 -5.14 -0.97 -10.31
C THR A 202 -5.65 -1.82 -11.48
N HIS A 203 -6.85 -1.52 -11.95
CA HIS A 203 -7.37 -2.04 -13.22
C HIS A 203 -7.11 -1.06 -14.39
N ASN A 204 -6.68 0.18 -14.10
CA ASN A 204 -6.39 1.18 -15.11
C ASN A 204 -5.00 0.94 -15.73
N LYS A 205 -5.01 0.50 -17.00
CA LYS A 205 -3.82 0.18 -17.78
C LYS A 205 -2.96 1.39 -18.12
N GLU A 206 -3.59 2.54 -18.35
CA GLU A 206 -2.90 3.78 -18.72
C GLU A 206 -2.03 4.33 -17.59
N LEU A 207 -2.50 4.22 -16.34
CA LEU A 207 -1.70 4.61 -15.17
C LEU A 207 -0.40 3.80 -15.06
N ALA A 208 -0.44 2.52 -15.42
CA ALA A 208 0.72 1.65 -15.39
C ALA A 208 1.70 1.94 -16.53
N SER A 209 1.18 2.27 -17.74
CA SER A 209 1.99 2.51 -18.96
C SER A 209 2.75 3.84 -18.92
N ASN A 210 2.19 4.87 -18.27
CA ASN A 210 2.74 6.22 -18.21
C ASN A 210 3.89 6.39 -17.22
N MET A 211 4.27 5.34 -16.51
CA MET A 211 5.40 5.36 -15.58
C MET A 211 6.43 4.32 -16.00
N ALA A 212 7.71 4.72 -16.08
CA ALA A 212 8.84 3.82 -16.28
C ALA A 212 9.06 2.93 -15.03
N SER A 213 8.06 2.12 -14.69
CA SER A 213 8.01 1.31 -13.48
C SER A 213 7.70 -0.13 -13.87
N ARG A 214 8.20 -1.06 -13.07
CA ARG A 214 7.88 -2.48 -13.29
C ARG A 214 6.39 -2.72 -13.12
N THR A 215 5.78 -3.39 -14.08
CA THR A 215 4.38 -3.79 -14.07
C THR A 215 4.28 -5.30 -14.09
N ILE A 216 3.39 -5.83 -13.28
CA ILE A 216 2.99 -7.25 -13.32
C ILE A 216 1.50 -7.32 -13.64
N TYR A 217 1.14 -8.30 -14.47
CA TYR A 217 -0.24 -8.58 -14.81
C TYR A 217 -0.75 -9.76 -14.01
N LEU A 218 -1.81 -9.54 -13.23
CA LEU A 218 -2.48 -10.59 -12.48
C LEU A 218 -3.82 -10.91 -13.13
N ASN A 219 -4.00 -12.15 -13.56
CA ASN A 219 -5.23 -12.60 -14.18
C ASN A 219 -5.67 -13.95 -13.59
N GLN A 220 -6.90 -14.04 -13.11
CA GLN A 220 -7.48 -15.25 -12.52
C GLN A 220 -6.56 -15.94 -11.49
N GLY A 221 -5.85 -15.14 -10.67
CA GLY A 221 -4.94 -15.64 -9.65
C GLY A 221 -3.56 -16.07 -10.13
N THR A 222 -3.27 -15.94 -11.42
CA THR A 222 -1.98 -16.25 -12.02
C THR A 222 -1.24 -14.96 -12.35
N LEU A 223 0.07 -14.96 -12.18
CA LEU A 223 0.93 -13.81 -12.40
C LEU A 223 1.69 -13.95 -13.71
N GLU A 224 1.58 -12.95 -14.57
CA GLU A 224 2.37 -12.78 -15.79
C GLU A 224 3.29 -11.55 -15.59
N ILE A 225 4.60 -11.74 -15.74
CA ILE A 225 5.57 -10.64 -15.61
C ILE A 225 5.68 -9.98 -16.98
N THR A 226 5.18 -8.75 -17.07
CA THR A 226 5.44 -7.90 -18.24
C THR A 226 6.69 -7.07 -17.96
N HIS A 227 7.78 -7.34 -18.71
CA HIS A 227 8.92 -6.43 -18.70
C HIS A 227 8.52 -5.13 -19.42
N PRO A 228 8.94 -3.95 -18.92
CA PRO A 228 8.79 -2.72 -19.71
C PRO A 228 9.54 -2.88 -21.02
N SER A 229 8.83 -2.61 -22.11
CA SER A 229 9.41 -2.51 -23.48
C SER A 229 10.34 -1.32 -23.56
#